data_7333dc62aef66db30f4a0eec8c7f7a1b
#
_entry.id   7333dc62aef66db30f4a0eec8c7f7a1b
#
_cell.length_a   1.000
_cell.length_b   1.000
_cell.length_c   1.000
_cell.angle_alpha   90.00
_cell.angle_beta   90.00
_cell.angle_gamma   90.00
#
_symmetry.space_group_name_H-M   'P 1'
#
loop_
_entity.id
_entity.type
_entity.pdbx_description
1 polymer ?
#
loop_
_entity_poly.entity_id
_entity_poly.type
_entity_poly.pdbx_seq_one_letter_code
_entity_poly.pdbx_strand_id
1 'polypeptide(L)'
;SVASLGFLPMALSIGAGAEVQRPLATVVIGGLIIATFLTLFVLPVLYIVFEKGIKMKKKKKTGLVSLLLIMILLQGTATAQAPISLQAAIDTAIKNNLLLKNEQLITQYKQMLIPSAAVVPQTTVHAEAGQFNSIYTDTRFGLSQSFSFPKVYSSQKELLREEWKNSSLSTAVKEKELKLQVKSAFYQLLYLQEKEQLLLYADSLFAAFYKRTELRLQKGESNILEKTTAETQLGQIVLQRKQLLHDRALLQLQFQLLLNTTNSLQPSAPFRISYQPTVAELSQHPDIMLAKQRERIVDATIRAEQSKLLPELSLGLFSSSITGIGADDKYYSSARRFQSVQVGLGIPVFAKAQKAKINSAKFSKQVAENQLAISLQVLQSNYQKALTQYGQYREAVNYFENTAVKNATTIIETANKQFNSGLINYLEWFMLINQATTVKNDYIDAVRNLNESIIQLNYYDNQ
;
A
#
# COMPACT_ATOMS: atom_id res chain seq x y z
N SER A 1 45.91 -1.17 -6.57
CA SER A 1 45.58 -0.44 -5.32
C SER A 1 45.72 1.08 -5.43
N VAL A 2 46.66 1.65 -6.22
CA VAL A 2 46.78 3.11 -6.38
C VAL A 2 45.56 3.71 -7.07
N ALA A 3 45.01 3.07 -8.08
CA ALA A 3 43.81 3.54 -8.80
C ALA A 3 42.57 3.59 -7.92
N SER A 4 42.37 2.62 -7.00
CA SER A 4 41.23 2.63 -6.06
C SER A 4 41.31 3.75 -5.02
N LEU A 5 42.52 4.14 -4.60
CA LEU A 5 42.78 5.30 -3.73
C LEU A 5 42.48 6.63 -4.42
N GLY A 6 42.73 6.73 -5.75
CA GLY A 6 42.42 7.91 -6.54
C GLY A 6 40.94 8.26 -6.65
N PHE A 7 40.04 7.25 -6.54
CA PHE A 7 38.58 7.45 -6.56
C PHE A 7 37.98 7.69 -5.16
N LEU A 8 38.77 7.57 -4.08
CA LEU A 8 38.29 7.73 -2.70
C LEU A 8 37.73 9.15 -2.43
N PRO A 9 38.33 10.26 -2.85
CA PRO A 9 37.77 11.60 -2.66
C PRO A 9 36.43 11.77 -3.36
N MET A 10 36.23 11.10 -4.51
CA MET A 10 35.00 11.15 -5.30
C MET A 10 33.86 10.34 -4.66
N ALA A 11 34.20 9.24 -3.97
CA ALA A 11 33.25 8.44 -3.21
C ALA A 11 32.80 9.11 -1.89
N LEU A 12 33.61 10.05 -1.36
CA LEU A 12 33.34 10.76 -0.10
C LEU A 12 32.81 12.18 -0.30
N SER A 13 32.67 12.67 -1.54
CA SER A 13 32.22 14.04 -1.84
C SER A 13 30.75 14.27 -1.47
N ILE A 14 30.43 15.49 -0.94
CA ILE A 14 29.08 15.87 -0.44
C ILE A 14 28.53 17.07 -1.24
N GLY A 15 29.14 17.46 -2.38
CA GLY A 15 28.74 18.63 -3.19
C GLY A 15 27.66 18.35 -4.24
N ALA A 16 27.14 19.42 -4.87
CA ALA A 16 26.23 19.34 -6.00
C ALA A 16 26.88 18.54 -7.15
N GLY A 17 26.24 17.45 -7.62
CA GLY A 17 26.80 16.50 -8.58
C GLY A 17 27.33 15.20 -7.96
N ALA A 18 27.42 15.09 -6.63
CA ALA A 18 27.86 13.89 -5.92
C ALA A 18 26.87 12.72 -6.10
N GLU A 19 25.61 12.97 -6.40
CA GLU A 19 24.55 11.96 -6.55
C GLU A 19 24.84 10.95 -7.67
N VAL A 20 25.50 11.36 -8.74
CA VAL A 20 25.88 10.49 -9.87
C VAL A 20 27.31 9.96 -9.72
N GLN A 21 28.22 10.78 -9.20
CA GLN A 21 29.63 10.44 -9.10
C GLN A 21 29.93 9.44 -7.97
N ARG A 22 29.23 9.53 -6.86
CA ARG A 22 29.41 8.68 -5.67
C ARG A 22 29.09 7.20 -5.90
N PRO A 23 27.95 6.81 -6.51
CA PRO A 23 27.67 5.42 -6.87
C PRO A 23 28.68 4.87 -7.87
N LEU A 24 29.07 5.66 -8.87
CA LEU A 24 30.07 5.26 -9.87
C LEU A 24 31.43 4.99 -9.23
N ALA A 25 31.93 5.90 -8.40
CA ALA A 25 33.19 5.74 -7.70
C ALA A 25 33.18 4.52 -6.76
N THR A 26 32.07 4.25 -6.05
CA THR A 26 31.92 3.11 -5.15
C THR A 26 31.98 1.78 -5.90
N VAL A 27 31.32 1.68 -7.06
CA VAL A 27 31.34 0.47 -7.90
C VAL A 27 32.75 0.23 -8.48
N VAL A 28 33.43 1.29 -8.93
CA VAL A 28 34.80 1.20 -9.45
C VAL A 28 35.80 0.77 -8.36
N ILE A 29 35.72 1.35 -7.17
CA ILE A 29 36.57 0.95 -6.03
C ILE A 29 36.32 -0.52 -5.67
N GLY A 30 35.06 -0.95 -5.53
CA GLY A 30 34.70 -2.35 -5.24
C GLY A 30 35.20 -3.31 -6.32
N GLY A 31 35.01 -2.97 -7.60
CA GLY A 31 35.48 -3.77 -8.73
C GLY A 31 37.00 -3.92 -8.76
N LEU A 32 37.76 -2.83 -8.52
CA LEU A 32 39.23 -2.86 -8.47
C LEU A 32 39.76 -3.66 -7.29
N ILE A 33 39.13 -3.63 -6.13
CA ILE A 33 39.50 -4.46 -4.97
C ILE A 33 39.32 -5.94 -5.29
N ILE A 34 38.15 -6.31 -5.85
CA ILE A 34 37.87 -7.71 -6.24
C ILE A 34 38.82 -8.15 -7.35
N ALA A 35 39.09 -7.34 -8.37
CA ALA A 35 40.03 -7.66 -9.45
C ALA A 35 41.45 -7.85 -8.92
N THR A 36 41.90 -7.02 -7.97
CA THR A 36 43.20 -7.15 -7.34
C THR A 36 43.30 -8.43 -6.55
N PHE A 37 42.27 -8.81 -5.81
CA PHE A 37 42.22 -10.07 -5.05
C PHE A 37 42.27 -11.29 -6.00
N LEU A 38 41.46 -11.26 -7.07
CA LEU A 38 41.46 -12.32 -8.08
C LEU A 38 42.84 -12.49 -8.74
N THR A 39 43.51 -11.37 -9.09
CA THR A 39 44.79 -11.40 -9.75
C THR A 39 45.91 -11.86 -8.80
N LEU A 40 45.86 -11.49 -7.52
CA LEU A 40 46.92 -11.78 -6.55
C LEU A 40 46.82 -13.19 -5.96
N PHE A 41 45.60 -13.72 -5.82
CA PHE A 41 45.39 -15.02 -5.17
C PHE A 41 44.91 -16.11 -6.12
N VAL A 42 43.94 -15.82 -6.96
CA VAL A 42 43.30 -16.82 -7.84
C VAL A 42 44.22 -17.17 -9.02
N LEU A 43 44.85 -16.19 -9.63
CA LEU A 43 45.69 -16.40 -10.80
C LEU A 43 46.97 -17.22 -10.47
N PRO A 44 47.72 -16.99 -9.37
CA PRO A 44 48.82 -17.86 -8.96
C PRO A 44 48.38 -19.28 -8.58
N VAL A 45 47.23 -19.43 -7.93
CA VAL A 45 46.68 -20.75 -7.60
C VAL A 45 46.31 -21.52 -8.86
N LEU A 46 45.66 -20.87 -9.84
CA LEU A 46 45.35 -21.49 -11.13
C LEU A 46 46.64 -21.84 -11.89
N TYR A 47 47.65 -20.96 -11.87
CA TYR A 47 48.94 -21.22 -12.50
C TYR A 47 49.59 -22.46 -11.93
N ILE A 48 49.67 -22.59 -10.58
CA ILE A 48 50.21 -23.79 -9.90
C ILE A 48 49.43 -25.07 -10.23
N VAL A 49 48.09 -24.96 -10.37
CA VAL A 49 47.23 -26.10 -10.73
C VAL A 49 47.49 -26.54 -12.17
N PHE A 50 47.68 -25.60 -13.11
CA PHE A 50 47.95 -25.91 -14.52
C PHE A 50 49.39 -26.35 -14.77
N GLU A 51 50.39 -25.76 -14.07
CA GLU A 51 51.81 -26.09 -14.28
C GLU A 51 52.16 -27.44 -13.66
N LYS A 52 51.56 -27.82 -12.54
CA LYS A 52 51.82 -29.12 -11.86
C LYS A 52 51.00 -30.28 -12.46
N GLY A 53 50.56 -30.22 -13.69
CA GLY A 53 49.87 -31.27 -14.41
C GLY A 53 49.29 -32.38 -13.54
N ILE A 54 48.01 -32.58 -13.49
CA ILE A 54 47.30 -33.50 -12.58
C ILE A 54 47.89 -34.93 -12.70
N LYS A 55 48.91 -35.27 -11.96
CA LYS A 55 49.31 -36.67 -11.69
C LYS A 55 48.37 -37.24 -10.64
N MET A 56 47.25 -37.83 -11.10
CA MET A 56 46.32 -38.57 -10.23
C MET A 56 47.02 -39.75 -9.56
N LYS A 57 47.55 -39.58 -8.36
CA LYS A 57 47.76 -40.68 -7.41
C LYS A 57 46.47 -40.89 -6.63
N LYS A 58 45.88 -42.10 -6.81
CA LYS A 58 44.75 -42.60 -6.01
C LYS A 58 44.97 -42.39 -4.50
N LYS A 59 44.30 -41.40 -3.90
CA LYS A 59 43.95 -41.43 -2.47
C LYS A 59 42.65 -40.62 -2.23
N LYS A 60 41.64 -41.39 -1.86
CA LYS A 60 40.45 -41.11 -1.01
C LYS A 60 39.82 -39.70 -0.98
N LYS A 61 38.59 -39.64 -1.56
CA LYS A 61 37.36 -39.00 -1.00
C LYS A 61 37.28 -37.50 -0.63
N THR A 62 38.27 -36.66 -0.86
CA THR A 62 38.19 -35.22 -0.58
C THR A 62 37.76 -34.39 -1.78
N GLY A 63 37.94 -34.87 -3.00
CA GLY A 63 37.49 -34.18 -4.24
C GLY A 63 35.97 -34.16 -4.42
N LEU A 64 35.26 -35.15 -3.90
CA LEU A 64 33.78 -35.18 -3.96
C LEU A 64 33.14 -34.14 -3.05
N VAL A 65 33.79 -33.83 -1.91
CA VAL A 65 33.28 -32.82 -0.96
C VAL A 65 33.44 -31.40 -1.49
N SER A 66 34.57 -31.09 -2.17
CA SER A 66 34.76 -29.75 -2.78
C SER A 66 33.88 -29.57 -4.02
N LEU A 67 33.62 -30.60 -4.83
CA LEU A 67 32.70 -30.54 -5.95
C LEU A 67 31.24 -30.40 -5.46
N LEU A 68 30.88 -31.07 -4.37
CA LEU A 68 29.58 -30.93 -3.70
C LEU A 68 29.40 -29.54 -3.09
N LEU A 69 30.46 -28.96 -2.50
CA LEU A 69 30.43 -27.59 -1.95
C LEU A 69 30.31 -26.54 -3.05
N ILE A 70 30.96 -26.71 -4.20
CA ILE A 70 30.81 -25.84 -5.37
C ILE A 70 29.42 -26.03 -5.99
N MET A 71 28.87 -27.25 -6.01
CA MET A 71 27.51 -27.51 -6.50
C MET A 71 26.44 -26.94 -5.56
N ILE A 72 26.68 -26.88 -4.27
CA ILE A 72 25.82 -26.21 -3.27
C ILE A 72 25.93 -24.67 -3.38
N LEU A 73 27.10 -24.12 -3.69
CA LEU A 73 27.28 -22.68 -3.96
C LEU A 73 26.75 -22.25 -5.33
N LEU A 74 26.60 -23.16 -6.30
CA LEU A 74 25.98 -22.96 -7.61
C LEU A 74 24.45 -23.24 -7.62
N GLN A 75 23.87 -23.63 -6.49
CA GLN A 75 22.43 -23.46 -6.30
C GLN A 75 22.15 -21.97 -6.21
N GLY A 76 22.34 -21.27 -7.35
CA GLY A 76 21.64 -20.02 -7.60
C GLY A 76 20.21 -20.30 -7.17
N THR A 77 19.69 -19.52 -6.25
CA THR A 77 18.30 -19.56 -5.82
C THR A 77 17.45 -19.49 -7.07
N ALA A 78 17.14 -20.64 -7.68
CA ALA A 78 15.94 -20.76 -8.45
C ALA A 78 14.86 -20.36 -7.45
N THR A 79 14.43 -19.11 -7.48
CA THR A 79 13.27 -18.65 -6.73
C THR A 79 12.09 -19.40 -7.34
N ALA A 80 11.93 -20.66 -6.92
CA ALA A 80 10.73 -21.41 -7.21
C ALA A 80 9.60 -20.55 -6.65
N GLN A 81 8.73 -20.08 -7.55
CA GLN A 81 7.58 -19.30 -7.17
C GLN A 81 6.76 -20.14 -6.20
N ALA A 82 6.79 -19.77 -4.91
CA ALA A 82 6.06 -20.50 -3.89
C ALA A 82 4.55 -20.30 -4.10
N PRO A 83 3.74 -21.37 -4.13
CA PRO A 83 2.31 -21.23 -4.23
C PRO A 83 1.77 -20.53 -2.96
N ILE A 84 0.84 -19.59 -3.16
CA ILE A 84 0.17 -18.88 -2.08
C ILE A 84 -1.33 -18.97 -2.25
N SER A 85 -2.06 -19.28 -1.17
CA SER A 85 -3.52 -19.20 -1.15
C SER A 85 -3.99 -17.75 -0.99
N LEU A 86 -5.23 -17.47 -1.38
CA LEU A 86 -5.82 -16.13 -1.23
C LEU A 86 -5.78 -15.64 0.22
N GLN A 87 -6.16 -16.50 1.17
CA GLN A 87 -6.16 -16.11 2.59
C GLN A 87 -4.76 -15.79 3.08
N ALA A 88 -3.77 -16.61 2.76
CA ALA A 88 -2.37 -16.35 3.12
C ALA A 88 -1.83 -15.04 2.49
N ALA A 89 -2.25 -14.70 1.27
CA ALA A 89 -1.90 -13.44 0.63
C ALA A 89 -2.51 -12.24 1.37
N ILE A 90 -3.79 -12.32 1.74
CA ILE A 90 -4.48 -11.28 2.53
C ILE A 90 -3.80 -11.09 3.89
N ASP A 91 -3.54 -12.18 4.62
CA ASP A 91 -2.91 -12.14 5.95
C ASP A 91 -1.50 -11.54 5.88
N THR A 92 -0.74 -11.90 4.84
CA THR A 92 0.59 -11.35 4.59
C THR A 92 0.52 -9.86 4.31
N ALA A 93 -0.43 -9.40 3.48
CA ALA A 93 -0.62 -8.00 3.19
C ALA A 93 -1.01 -7.20 4.44
N ILE A 94 -1.99 -7.67 5.23
CA ILE A 94 -2.42 -7.00 6.46
C ILE A 94 -1.24 -6.87 7.44
N LYS A 95 -0.41 -7.88 7.56
CA LYS A 95 0.73 -7.90 8.49
C LYS A 95 1.87 -6.99 8.04
N ASN A 96 2.16 -6.94 6.74
CA ASN A 96 3.40 -6.36 6.23
C ASN A 96 3.22 -5.04 5.49
N ASN A 97 2.00 -4.71 5.02
CA ASN A 97 1.78 -3.54 4.18
C ASN A 97 2.11 -2.24 4.92
N LEU A 98 3.02 -1.44 4.35
CA LEU A 98 3.52 -0.22 4.99
C LEU A 98 2.47 0.89 5.06
N LEU A 99 1.55 0.97 4.09
CA LEU A 99 0.47 1.97 4.12
C LEU A 99 -0.50 1.68 5.25
N LEU A 100 -0.90 0.41 5.44
CA LEU A 100 -1.76 0.02 6.56
C LEU A 100 -1.05 0.23 7.90
N LYS A 101 0.22 -0.10 8.00
CA LYS A 101 1.04 0.16 9.20
C LYS A 101 1.12 1.65 9.53
N ASN A 102 1.24 2.51 8.52
CA ASN A 102 1.23 3.96 8.72
C ASN A 102 -0.11 4.44 9.31
N GLU A 103 -1.25 3.95 8.81
CA GLU A 103 -2.57 4.29 9.36
C GLU A 103 -2.71 3.83 10.83
N GLN A 104 -2.18 2.65 11.16
CA GLN A 104 -2.15 2.16 12.55
C GLN A 104 -1.28 3.06 13.46
N LEU A 105 -0.13 3.53 12.97
CA LEU A 105 0.73 4.47 13.70
C LEU A 105 0.04 5.83 13.89
N ILE A 106 -0.68 6.34 12.87
CA ILE A 106 -1.48 7.56 12.98
C ILE A 106 -2.57 7.38 14.05
N THR A 107 -3.22 6.22 14.12
CA THR A 107 -4.22 5.93 15.13
C THR A 107 -3.62 5.92 16.54
N GLN A 108 -2.44 5.33 16.73
CA GLN A 108 -1.71 5.37 18.00
C GLN A 108 -1.28 6.80 18.37
N TYR A 109 -0.77 7.56 17.40
CA TYR A 109 -0.42 8.97 17.60
C TYR A 109 -1.64 9.80 18.07
N LYS A 110 -2.79 9.65 17.41
CA LYS A 110 -4.04 10.33 17.82
C LYS A 110 -4.49 9.92 19.23
N GLN A 111 -4.32 8.67 19.61
CA GLN A 111 -4.60 8.20 20.96
C GLN A 111 -3.69 8.85 22.00
N MET A 112 -2.39 8.96 21.68
CA MET A 112 -1.40 9.61 22.57
C MET A 112 -1.63 11.10 22.72
N LEU A 113 -2.35 11.76 21.80
CA LEU A 113 -2.71 13.17 21.92
C LEU A 113 -3.85 13.43 22.93
N ILE A 114 -4.66 12.43 23.30
CA ILE A 114 -5.82 12.64 24.18
C ILE A 114 -5.45 13.29 25.53
N PRO A 115 -4.36 12.91 26.22
CA PRO A 115 -3.94 13.56 27.46
C PRO A 115 -3.58 15.04 27.29
N SER A 116 -3.15 15.48 26.10
CA SER A 116 -2.80 16.88 25.83
C SER A 116 -3.99 17.84 25.92
N ALA A 117 -5.22 17.32 26.00
CA ALA A 117 -6.41 18.14 26.29
C ALA A 117 -6.34 18.87 27.64
N ALA A 118 -5.53 18.36 28.56
CA ALA A 118 -5.37 18.93 29.91
C ALA A 118 -4.18 19.89 30.00
N VAL A 119 -3.91 20.67 28.94
CA VAL A 119 -2.84 21.67 28.96
C VAL A 119 -3.24 22.79 29.91
N VAL A 120 -2.53 22.87 31.04
CA VAL A 120 -2.63 24.00 31.97
C VAL A 120 -1.68 25.11 31.47
N PRO A 121 -2.13 26.40 31.45
CA PRO A 121 -1.26 27.51 31.07
C PRO A 121 -0.01 27.56 31.93
N GLN A 122 1.05 28.21 31.44
CA GLN A 122 2.31 28.30 32.16
C GLN A 122 2.14 29.11 33.46
N THR A 123 2.82 28.68 34.52
CA THR A 123 2.95 29.47 35.77
C THR A 123 3.76 30.71 35.48
N THR A 124 3.21 31.87 35.79
CA THR A 124 3.90 33.16 35.60
C THR A 124 4.58 33.56 36.88
N VAL A 125 5.87 33.86 36.78
CA VAL A 125 6.66 34.46 37.88
C VAL A 125 6.67 35.96 37.66
N HIS A 126 6.30 36.69 38.69
CA HIS A 126 6.30 38.16 38.71
C HIS A 126 7.43 38.68 39.60
N ALA A 127 8.15 39.68 39.12
CA ALA A 127 9.11 40.45 39.90
C ALA A 127 8.94 41.93 39.52
N GLU A 128 8.62 42.73 40.52
CA GLU A 128 8.44 44.18 40.37
C GLU A 128 9.34 44.88 41.37
N ALA A 129 9.94 46.00 40.97
CA ALA A 129 10.70 46.88 41.82
C ALA A 129 10.38 48.33 41.45
N GLY A 130 9.99 49.14 42.45
CA GLY A 130 9.59 50.53 42.21
C GLY A 130 8.87 51.12 43.35
N GLN A 131 8.39 52.38 43.23
CA GLN A 131 7.60 53.10 44.19
C GLN A 131 6.09 52.83 43.99
N PHE A 132 5.60 51.68 44.44
CA PHE A 132 4.18 51.30 44.26
C PHE A 132 3.38 51.13 45.55
N ASN A 133 4.02 50.92 46.74
CA ASN A 133 3.35 50.85 48.02
C ASN A 133 3.78 52.00 48.97
N SER A 134 4.92 52.66 48.70
CA SER A 134 5.46 53.74 49.47
C SER A 134 6.26 54.70 48.56
N ILE A 135 6.76 55.84 49.19
CA ILE A 135 7.68 56.80 48.53
C ILE A 135 9.08 56.19 48.32
N TYR A 136 9.38 55.05 48.92
CA TYR A 136 10.65 54.35 48.81
C TYR A 136 10.52 53.26 47.78
N THR A 137 11.67 52.66 47.34
CA THR A 137 11.66 51.52 46.43
C THR A 137 11.18 50.26 47.14
N ASP A 138 10.05 49.73 46.71
CA ASP A 138 9.49 48.49 47.16
C ASP A 138 9.78 47.36 46.12
N THR A 139 9.71 46.13 46.61
CA THR A 139 9.85 44.97 45.77
C THR A 139 8.65 44.03 45.95
N ARG A 140 8.14 43.45 44.85
CA ARG A 140 7.12 42.43 44.87
C ARG A 140 7.58 41.25 44.07
N PHE A 141 7.49 40.05 44.64
CA PHE A 141 7.68 38.77 43.98
C PHE A 141 6.39 38.00 44.07
N GLY A 142 6.04 37.29 42.99
CA GLY A 142 4.82 36.52 42.98
C GLY A 142 4.84 35.36 41.99
N LEU A 143 3.97 34.42 42.22
CA LEU A 143 3.64 33.32 41.34
C LEU A 143 2.16 33.39 41.02
N SER A 144 1.78 33.30 39.74
CA SER A 144 0.37 33.19 39.36
C SER A 144 0.17 32.01 38.41
N GLN A 145 -0.95 31.34 38.61
CA GLN A 145 -1.39 30.21 37.80
C GLN A 145 -2.81 30.43 37.31
N SER A 146 -3.01 30.33 35.98
CA SER A 146 -4.33 30.37 35.38
C SER A 146 -4.82 28.95 35.08
N PHE A 147 -6.13 28.78 35.19
CA PHE A 147 -6.84 27.54 34.88
C PHE A 147 -8.06 27.87 34.03
N SER A 148 -8.22 27.17 32.90
CA SER A 148 -9.48 27.23 32.16
C SER A 148 -10.59 26.50 32.94
N PHE A 149 -11.82 26.85 32.69
CA PHE A 149 -12.96 26.19 33.33
C PHE A 149 -12.93 24.66 32.98
N PRO A 150 -13.24 23.75 33.95
CA PRO A 150 -13.12 22.31 33.77
C PRO A 150 -13.80 21.78 32.49
N LYS A 151 -14.90 22.44 32.08
CA LYS A 151 -15.62 22.10 30.83
C LYS A 151 -14.76 22.29 29.55
N VAL A 152 -13.81 23.24 29.55
CA VAL A 152 -12.89 23.45 28.42
C VAL A 152 -12.04 22.22 28.21
N TYR A 153 -11.40 21.72 29.27
CA TYR A 153 -10.57 20.52 29.22
C TYR A 153 -11.37 19.28 28.80
N SER A 154 -12.57 19.11 29.40
CA SER A 154 -13.41 17.95 29.07
C SER A 154 -13.92 17.96 27.63
N SER A 155 -14.31 19.12 27.10
CA SER A 155 -14.75 19.24 25.68
C SER A 155 -13.59 19.05 24.71
N GLN A 156 -12.40 19.57 25.04
CA GLN A 156 -11.20 19.32 24.23
C GLN A 156 -10.79 17.84 24.22
N LYS A 157 -10.89 17.18 25.39
CA LYS A 157 -10.63 15.74 25.50
C LYS A 157 -11.63 14.92 24.69
N GLU A 158 -12.89 15.31 24.67
CA GLU A 158 -13.93 14.68 23.86
C GLU A 158 -13.62 14.83 22.37
N LEU A 159 -13.26 16.02 21.90
CA LEU A 159 -12.85 16.26 20.52
C LEU A 159 -11.69 15.35 20.11
N LEU A 160 -10.61 15.30 20.89
CA LEU A 160 -9.47 14.44 20.59
C LEU A 160 -9.82 12.95 20.61
N ARG A 161 -10.78 12.52 21.44
CA ARG A 161 -11.31 11.15 21.42
C ARG A 161 -12.08 10.84 20.15
N GLU A 162 -12.93 11.77 19.69
CA GLU A 162 -13.67 11.56 18.43
C GLU A 162 -12.71 11.57 17.22
N GLU A 163 -11.65 12.38 17.22
CA GLU A 163 -10.58 12.32 16.21
C GLU A 163 -9.83 10.99 16.24
N TRP A 164 -9.53 10.45 17.43
CA TRP A 164 -8.92 9.12 17.55
C TRP A 164 -9.83 8.02 17.00
N LYS A 165 -11.13 8.04 17.31
CA LYS A 165 -12.11 7.09 16.75
C LYS A 165 -12.17 7.19 15.22
N ASN A 166 -12.14 8.41 14.69
CA ASN A 166 -12.09 8.62 13.22
C ASN A 166 -10.86 7.98 12.59
N SER A 167 -9.69 8.12 13.22
CA SER A 167 -8.46 7.49 12.74
C SER A 167 -8.55 5.96 12.78
N SER A 168 -9.17 5.38 13.83
CA SER A 168 -9.41 3.94 13.93
C SER A 168 -10.34 3.43 12.81
N LEU A 169 -11.41 4.18 12.49
CA LEU A 169 -12.31 3.85 11.38
C LEU A 169 -11.63 4.02 10.01
N SER A 170 -10.76 5.04 9.87
CA SER A 170 -9.92 5.21 8.67
C SER A 170 -9.02 4.00 8.44
N THR A 171 -8.40 3.47 9.51
CA THR A 171 -7.61 2.23 9.43
C THR A 171 -8.45 1.05 8.96
N ALA A 172 -9.69 0.90 9.44
CA ALA A 172 -10.59 -0.18 9.00
C ALA A 172 -10.98 -0.04 7.52
N VAL A 173 -11.22 1.18 7.03
CA VAL A 173 -11.47 1.45 5.60
C VAL A 173 -10.24 1.04 4.78
N LYS A 174 -9.04 1.47 5.19
CA LYS A 174 -7.79 1.14 4.49
C LYS A 174 -7.48 -0.35 4.48
N GLU A 175 -7.78 -1.07 5.55
CA GLU A 175 -7.67 -2.52 5.59
C GLU A 175 -8.62 -3.19 4.58
N LYS A 176 -9.87 -2.72 4.49
CA LYS A 176 -10.86 -3.24 3.55
C LYS A 176 -10.46 -2.96 2.09
N GLU A 177 -9.96 -1.75 1.80
CA GLU A 177 -9.41 -1.39 0.49
C GLU A 177 -8.20 -2.26 0.12
N LEU A 178 -7.29 -2.52 1.07
CA LEU A 178 -6.13 -3.39 0.84
C LEU A 178 -6.58 -4.83 0.53
N LYS A 179 -7.54 -5.37 1.26
CA LYS A 179 -8.13 -6.70 0.98
C LYS A 179 -8.72 -6.77 -0.44
N LEU A 180 -9.43 -5.74 -0.86
CA LEU A 180 -9.97 -5.62 -2.22
C LEU A 180 -8.85 -5.66 -3.27
N GLN A 181 -7.82 -4.84 -3.10
CA GLN A 181 -6.69 -4.75 -4.04
C GLN A 181 -5.92 -6.07 -4.13
N VAL A 182 -5.69 -6.74 -2.99
CA VAL A 182 -5.02 -8.04 -2.94
C VAL A 182 -5.85 -9.12 -3.65
N LYS A 183 -7.16 -9.17 -3.41
CA LYS A 183 -8.08 -10.10 -4.09
C LYS A 183 -8.06 -9.87 -5.61
N SER A 184 -8.18 -8.62 -6.05
CA SER A 184 -8.16 -8.26 -7.47
C SER A 184 -6.83 -8.65 -8.13
N ALA A 185 -5.68 -8.28 -7.56
CA ALA A 185 -4.37 -8.64 -8.10
C ALA A 185 -4.14 -10.17 -8.11
N PHE A 186 -4.59 -10.89 -7.08
CA PHE A 186 -4.51 -12.35 -7.00
C PHE A 186 -5.28 -13.03 -8.14
N TYR A 187 -6.54 -12.67 -8.35
CA TYR A 187 -7.36 -13.26 -9.43
C TYR A 187 -6.95 -12.78 -10.82
N GLN A 188 -6.39 -11.59 -10.93
CA GLN A 188 -5.81 -11.11 -12.18
C GLN A 188 -4.56 -11.93 -12.56
N LEU A 189 -3.72 -12.33 -11.60
CA LEU A 189 -2.60 -13.24 -11.85
C LEU A 189 -3.08 -14.63 -12.27
N LEU A 190 -4.15 -15.16 -11.65
CA LEU A 190 -4.77 -16.43 -12.09
C LEU A 190 -5.33 -16.32 -13.51
N TYR A 191 -5.97 -15.22 -13.85
CA TYR A 191 -6.42 -14.94 -15.21
C TYR A 191 -5.28 -14.99 -16.23
N LEU A 192 -4.14 -14.37 -15.93
CA LEU A 192 -2.98 -14.43 -16.82
C LEU A 192 -2.40 -15.85 -16.94
N GLN A 193 -2.49 -16.67 -15.90
CA GLN A 193 -2.10 -18.08 -15.95
C GLN A 193 -3.00 -18.87 -16.91
N GLU A 194 -4.32 -18.70 -16.84
CA GLU A 194 -5.28 -19.36 -17.75
C GLU A 194 -5.08 -18.92 -19.20
N LYS A 195 -4.85 -17.62 -19.42
CA LYS A 195 -4.49 -17.10 -20.75
C LYS A 195 -3.20 -17.70 -21.28
N GLU A 196 -2.19 -17.86 -20.42
CA GLU A 196 -0.91 -18.48 -20.79
C GLU A 196 -1.12 -19.93 -21.24
N GLN A 197 -1.95 -20.71 -20.54
CA GLN A 197 -2.27 -22.08 -20.92
C GLN A 197 -2.97 -22.15 -22.29
N LEU A 198 -3.93 -21.26 -22.54
CA LEU A 198 -4.60 -21.18 -23.84
C LEU A 198 -3.62 -20.81 -24.97
N LEU A 199 -2.73 -19.83 -24.75
CA LEU A 199 -1.74 -19.42 -25.72
C LEU A 199 -0.68 -20.52 -25.98
N LEU A 200 -0.26 -21.27 -24.95
CA LEU A 200 0.64 -22.42 -25.12
C LEU A 200 -0.02 -23.52 -25.94
N TYR A 201 -1.31 -23.78 -25.71
CA TYR A 201 -2.07 -24.73 -26.55
C TYR A 201 -2.15 -24.27 -28.01
N ALA A 202 -2.49 -22.99 -28.23
CA ALA A 202 -2.56 -22.42 -29.59
C ALA A 202 -1.18 -22.41 -30.26
N ASP A 203 -0.10 -22.07 -29.56
CA ASP A 203 1.28 -22.09 -30.05
C ASP A 203 1.65 -23.48 -30.55
N SER A 204 1.40 -24.53 -29.75
CA SER A 204 1.66 -25.92 -30.16
C SER A 204 0.87 -26.35 -31.40
N LEU A 205 -0.40 -25.95 -31.49
CA LEU A 205 -1.29 -26.29 -32.59
C LEU A 205 -0.85 -25.62 -33.90
N PHE A 206 -0.58 -24.31 -33.85
CA PHE A 206 -0.17 -23.56 -35.03
C PHE A 206 1.29 -23.81 -35.43
N ALA A 207 2.19 -24.14 -34.50
CA ALA A 207 3.54 -24.59 -34.82
C ALA A 207 3.52 -25.95 -35.61
N ALA A 208 2.68 -26.89 -35.16
CA ALA A 208 2.50 -28.15 -35.89
C ALA A 208 1.92 -27.93 -37.30
N PHE A 209 0.96 -27.00 -37.40
CA PHE A 209 0.38 -26.62 -38.70
C PHE A 209 1.42 -25.96 -39.61
N TYR A 210 2.18 -24.96 -39.15
CA TYR A 210 3.23 -24.31 -39.93
C TYR A 210 4.26 -25.31 -40.47
N LYS A 211 4.75 -26.22 -39.63
CA LYS A 211 5.69 -27.26 -40.06
C LYS A 211 5.12 -28.16 -41.17
N ARG A 212 3.81 -28.47 -41.10
CA ARG A 212 3.14 -29.27 -42.13
C ARG A 212 3.00 -28.52 -43.46
N THR A 213 2.60 -27.25 -43.41
CA THR A 213 2.47 -26.40 -44.62
C THR A 213 3.82 -26.16 -45.30
N GLU A 214 4.89 -26.02 -44.54
CA GLU A 214 6.24 -25.91 -45.06
C GLU A 214 6.68 -27.17 -45.80
N LEU A 215 6.45 -28.37 -45.26
CA LEU A 215 6.75 -29.63 -45.90
C LEU A 215 5.92 -29.86 -47.18
N ARG A 216 4.63 -29.49 -47.16
CA ARG A 216 3.76 -29.61 -48.36
C ARG A 216 4.20 -28.64 -49.48
N LEU A 217 4.61 -27.42 -49.13
CA LEU A 217 5.15 -26.45 -50.09
C LEU A 217 6.44 -27.00 -50.74
N GLN A 218 7.37 -27.57 -49.95
CA GLN A 218 8.61 -28.18 -50.45
C GLN A 218 8.34 -29.34 -51.41
N LYS A 219 7.24 -30.08 -51.20
CA LYS A 219 6.82 -31.20 -52.10
C LYS A 219 5.97 -30.75 -53.30
N GLY A 220 5.66 -29.46 -53.43
CA GLY A 220 4.78 -28.94 -54.48
C GLY A 220 3.28 -29.24 -54.26
N GLU A 221 2.88 -29.69 -53.06
CA GLU A 221 1.50 -30.07 -52.71
C GLU A 221 0.67 -28.91 -52.18
N SER A 222 1.28 -27.75 -51.99
CA SER A 222 0.63 -26.55 -51.43
C SER A 222 1.19 -25.28 -52.07
N ASN A 223 0.56 -24.14 -51.78
CA ASN A 223 0.97 -22.83 -52.27
C ASN A 223 1.61 -21.98 -51.18
N ILE A 224 2.25 -20.88 -51.60
CA ILE A 224 2.94 -19.96 -50.69
C ILE A 224 1.98 -19.31 -49.70
N LEU A 225 0.70 -19.08 -50.05
CA LEU A 225 -0.29 -18.43 -49.18
C LEU A 225 -0.59 -19.27 -47.95
N GLU A 226 -0.68 -20.60 -48.08
CA GLU A 226 -0.89 -21.52 -46.95
C GLU A 226 0.26 -21.40 -45.93
N LYS A 227 1.51 -21.43 -46.37
CA LYS A 227 2.69 -21.29 -45.55
C LYS A 227 2.72 -19.91 -44.86
N THR A 228 2.55 -18.82 -45.65
CA THR A 228 2.64 -17.43 -45.11
C THR A 228 1.54 -17.15 -44.08
N THR A 229 0.33 -17.66 -44.30
CA THR A 229 -0.78 -17.55 -43.34
C THR A 229 -0.43 -18.26 -42.03
N ALA A 230 0.09 -19.49 -42.10
CA ALA A 230 0.50 -20.26 -40.92
C ALA A 230 1.63 -19.56 -40.15
N GLU A 231 2.63 -19.04 -40.87
CA GLU A 231 3.77 -18.31 -40.29
C GLU A 231 3.32 -17.02 -39.56
N THR A 232 2.46 -16.24 -40.21
CA THR A 232 1.90 -15.02 -39.64
C THR A 232 1.12 -15.31 -38.36
N GLN A 233 0.25 -16.32 -38.36
CA GLN A 233 -0.54 -16.68 -37.19
C GLN A 233 0.33 -17.18 -36.03
N LEU A 234 1.31 -18.03 -36.32
CA LEU A 234 2.28 -18.46 -35.30
C LEU A 234 3.05 -17.29 -34.73
N GLY A 235 3.50 -16.35 -35.58
CA GLY A 235 4.19 -15.13 -35.17
C GLY A 235 3.32 -14.26 -34.22
N GLN A 236 2.02 -14.11 -34.54
CA GLN A 236 1.08 -13.39 -33.69
C GLN A 236 0.91 -14.03 -32.30
N ILE A 237 0.77 -15.38 -32.25
CA ILE A 237 0.65 -16.10 -30.96
C ILE A 237 1.92 -15.96 -30.14
N VAL A 238 3.10 -16.08 -30.75
CA VAL A 238 4.38 -15.88 -30.07
C VAL A 238 4.50 -14.45 -29.50
N LEU A 239 4.06 -13.44 -30.25
CA LEU A 239 4.05 -12.05 -29.81
C LEU A 239 3.07 -11.85 -28.63
N GLN A 240 1.84 -12.35 -28.74
CA GLN A 240 0.85 -12.29 -27.64
C GLN A 240 1.36 -12.95 -26.36
N ARG A 241 2.03 -14.10 -26.47
CA ARG A 241 2.64 -14.79 -25.33
C ARG A 241 3.73 -13.96 -24.67
N LYS A 242 4.59 -13.30 -25.47
CA LYS A 242 5.62 -12.38 -24.93
C LYS A 242 4.98 -11.20 -24.19
N GLN A 243 3.94 -10.59 -24.76
CA GLN A 243 3.20 -9.49 -24.11
C GLN A 243 2.59 -9.95 -22.78
N LEU A 244 1.93 -11.10 -22.76
CA LEU A 244 1.34 -11.66 -21.55
C LEU A 244 2.38 -11.94 -20.45
N LEU A 245 3.58 -12.39 -20.79
CA LEU A 245 4.67 -12.58 -19.83
C LEU A 245 5.14 -11.24 -19.23
N HIS A 246 5.17 -10.16 -20.02
CA HIS A 246 5.46 -8.82 -19.51
C HIS A 246 4.35 -8.30 -18.60
N ASP A 247 3.09 -8.45 -18.98
CA ASP A 247 1.93 -8.06 -18.16
C ASP A 247 1.93 -8.81 -16.83
N ARG A 248 2.23 -10.11 -16.86
CA ARG A 248 2.38 -10.94 -15.66
C ARG A 248 3.52 -10.44 -14.76
N ALA A 249 4.66 -10.07 -15.34
CA ALA A 249 5.79 -9.53 -14.56
C ALA A 249 5.42 -8.21 -13.88
N LEU A 250 4.76 -7.28 -14.58
CA LEU A 250 4.28 -6.02 -14.01
C LEU A 250 3.28 -6.24 -12.88
N LEU A 251 2.30 -7.10 -13.11
CA LEU A 251 1.30 -7.41 -12.08
C LEU A 251 1.92 -8.13 -10.87
N GLN A 252 2.94 -8.97 -11.09
CA GLN A 252 3.70 -9.62 -10.01
C GLN A 252 4.42 -8.60 -9.14
N LEU A 253 5.01 -7.54 -9.72
CA LEU A 253 5.61 -6.44 -8.97
C LEU A 253 4.56 -5.68 -8.14
N GLN A 254 3.38 -5.41 -8.71
CA GLN A 254 2.28 -4.80 -7.99
C GLN A 254 1.80 -5.69 -6.81
N PHE A 255 1.67 -6.98 -7.03
CA PHE A 255 1.29 -7.94 -5.99
C PHE A 255 2.34 -8.01 -4.87
N GLN A 256 3.62 -8.03 -5.21
CA GLN A 256 4.72 -7.96 -4.25
C GLN A 256 4.68 -6.67 -3.42
N LEU A 257 4.38 -5.53 -4.04
CA LEU A 257 4.22 -4.25 -3.34
C LEU A 257 3.06 -4.28 -2.35
N LEU A 258 1.90 -4.85 -2.73
CA LEU A 258 0.76 -4.99 -1.82
C LEU A 258 1.08 -5.87 -0.61
N LEU A 259 1.82 -6.96 -0.81
CA LEU A 259 2.24 -7.88 0.24
C LEU A 259 3.48 -7.41 1.00
N ASN A 260 4.16 -6.37 0.52
CA ASN A 260 5.47 -5.92 0.99
C ASN A 260 6.47 -7.07 1.14
N THR A 261 6.70 -7.80 0.04
CA THR A 261 7.61 -8.94 -0.02
C THR A 261 8.45 -8.88 -1.30
N THR A 262 9.68 -9.37 -1.23
CA THR A 262 10.56 -9.53 -2.40
C THR A 262 10.40 -10.90 -3.07
N ASN A 263 9.71 -11.84 -2.40
CA ASN A 263 9.51 -13.18 -2.93
C ASN A 263 8.50 -13.17 -4.08
N SER A 264 8.80 -13.90 -5.13
CA SER A 264 7.84 -14.15 -6.22
C SER A 264 6.88 -15.24 -5.77
N LEU A 265 5.63 -14.86 -5.47
CA LEU A 265 4.58 -15.76 -5.00
C LEU A 265 3.60 -16.03 -6.13
N GLN A 266 3.25 -17.30 -6.33
CA GLN A 266 2.30 -17.70 -7.38
C GLN A 266 0.93 -17.98 -6.77
N PRO A 267 -0.13 -17.26 -7.18
CA PRO A 267 -1.50 -17.58 -6.77
C PRO A 267 -1.90 -19.01 -7.07
N SER A 268 -2.51 -19.67 -6.08
CA SER A 268 -3.01 -21.04 -6.19
C SER A 268 -4.41 -21.11 -5.62
N ALA A 269 -5.41 -21.10 -6.49
CA ALA A 269 -6.83 -21.23 -6.16
C ALA A 269 -7.60 -21.66 -7.43
N PRO A 270 -8.87 -22.09 -7.30
CA PRO A 270 -9.74 -22.22 -8.45
C PRO A 270 -9.89 -20.90 -9.19
N PHE A 271 -9.82 -20.92 -10.53
CA PHE A 271 -9.91 -19.70 -11.33
C PHE A 271 -11.26 -18.99 -11.18
N ARG A 272 -12.36 -19.74 -11.12
CA ARG A 272 -13.71 -19.21 -10.88
C ARG A 272 -14.01 -19.10 -9.39
N ILE A 273 -14.44 -17.92 -8.94
CA ILE A 273 -14.92 -17.70 -7.57
C ILE A 273 -16.33 -18.29 -7.44
N SER A 274 -16.54 -19.08 -6.39
CA SER A 274 -17.89 -19.47 -5.96
C SER A 274 -18.48 -18.37 -5.08
N TYR A 275 -19.64 -17.84 -5.46
CA TYR A 275 -20.27 -16.72 -4.74
C TYR A 275 -21.78 -16.89 -4.72
N GLN A 276 -22.37 -16.65 -3.55
CA GLN A 276 -23.82 -16.53 -3.38
C GLN A 276 -24.12 -15.11 -2.90
N PRO A 277 -24.94 -14.35 -3.63
CA PRO A 277 -25.28 -12.99 -3.26
C PRO A 277 -25.98 -12.95 -1.89
N THR A 278 -25.50 -12.12 -1.00
CA THR A 278 -26.13 -11.77 0.27
C THR A 278 -26.66 -10.33 0.20
N VAL A 279 -27.63 -10.01 1.06
CA VAL A 279 -28.11 -8.63 1.14
C VAL A 279 -27.13 -7.84 2.00
N ALA A 280 -26.41 -6.91 1.37
CA ALA A 280 -25.43 -6.08 2.08
C ALA A 280 -26.11 -5.05 2.99
N GLU A 281 -25.70 -4.99 4.25
CA GLU A 281 -26.13 -3.96 5.19
C GLU A 281 -25.23 -2.73 5.06
N LEU A 282 -25.48 -1.90 4.04
CA LEU A 282 -24.65 -0.74 3.70
C LEU A 282 -24.52 0.30 4.81
N SER A 283 -25.50 0.36 5.75
CA SER A 283 -25.47 1.30 6.88
C SER A 283 -24.31 1.06 7.86
N GLN A 284 -23.80 -0.18 7.91
CA GLN A 284 -22.66 -0.60 8.73
C GLN A 284 -21.33 -0.63 7.96
N HIS A 285 -21.35 -0.23 6.69
CA HIS A 285 -20.14 -0.21 5.91
C HIS A 285 -19.11 0.78 6.52
N PRO A 286 -17.80 0.43 6.59
CA PRO A 286 -16.78 1.27 7.20
C PRO A 286 -16.74 2.70 6.66
N ASP A 287 -16.99 2.92 5.36
CA ASP A 287 -17.05 4.25 4.74
C ASP A 287 -18.18 5.10 5.33
N ILE A 288 -19.33 4.49 5.57
CA ILE A 288 -20.49 5.18 6.16
C ILE A 288 -20.25 5.45 7.65
N MET A 289 -19.63 4.50 8.36
CA MET A 289 -19.25 4.70 9.75
C MET A 289 -18.23 5.83 9.89
N LEU A 290 -17.26 5.92 8.97
CA LEU A 290 -16.28 6.99 8.91
C LEU A 290 -16.96 8.36 8.63
N ALA A 291 -17.91 8.42 7.70
CA ALA A 291 -18.66 9.63 7.42
C ALA A 291 -19.50 10.09 8.63
N LYS A 292 -20.20 9.17 9.31
CA LYS A 292 -20.90 9.44 10.56
C LYS A 292 -19.96 9.93 11.68
N GLN A 293 -18.76 9.38 11.74
CA GLN A 293 -17.77 9.78 12.74
C GLN A 293 -17.27 11.20 12.51
N ARG A 294 -17.14 11.63 11.25
CA ARG A 294 -16.80 13.03 10.92
C ARG A 294 -17.87 14.02 11.41
N GLU A 295 -19.14 13.68 11.32
CA GLU A 295 -20.24 14.47 11.90
C GLU A 295 -20.06 14.61 13.42
N ARG A 296 -19.74 13.51 14.13
CA ARG A 296 -19.47 13.54 15.59
C ARG A 296 -18.28 14.41 15.97
N ILE A 297 -17.23 14.44 15.14
CA ILE A 297 -16.08 15.34 15.33
C ILE A 297 -16.54 16.79 15.25
N VAL A 298 -17.37 17.14 14.28
CA VAL A 298 -17.89 18.50 14.14
C VAL A 298 -18.76 18.90 15.34
N ASP A 299 -19.61 17.99 15.84
CA ASP A 299 -20.36 18.23 17.08
C ASP A 299 -19.45 18.44 18.31
N ALA A 300 -18.40 17.64 18.42
CA ALA A 300 -17.39 17.82 19.48
C ALA A 300 -16.62 19.15 19.32
N THR A 301 -16.31 19.55 18.09
CA THR A 301 -15.67 20.83 17.77
C THR A 301 -16.56 22.01 18.20
N ILE A 302 -17.87 21.97 17.90
CA ILE A 302 -18.83 22.99 18.33
C ILE A 302 -18.82 23.12 19.86
N ARG A 303 -18.88 21.98 20.59
CA ARG A 303 -18.82 21.98 22.06
C ARG A 303 -17.49 22.52 22.59
N ALA A 304 -16.37 22.17 21.97
CA ALA A 304 -15.06 22.67 22.34
C ALA A 304 -14.95 24.17 22.12
N GLU A 305 -15.42 24.71 20.97
CA GLU A 305 -15.41 26.14 20.69
C GLU A 305 -16.38 26.93 21.61
N GLN A 306 -17.55 26.36 21.93
CA GLN A 306 -18.48 26.96 22.91
C GLN A 306 -17.88 27.04 24.31
N SER A 307 -17.14 26.01 24.74
CA SER A 307 -16.55 25.99 26.09
C SER A 307 -15.49 27.08 26.29
N LYS A 308 -14.86 27.58 25.22
CA LYS A 308 -13.89 28.70 25.29
C LYS A 308 -14.52 30.05 25.63
N LEU A 309 -15.85 30.14 25.66
CA LEU A 309 -16.58 31.30 26.19
C LEU A 309 -16.74 31.28 27.70
N LEU A 310 -16.34 30.20 28.37
CA LEU A 310 -16.40 30.10 29.82
C LEU A 310 -15.25 30.91 30.45
N PRO A 311 -15.44 31.42 31.69
CA PRO A 311 -14.43 32.17 32.38
C PRO A 311 -13.16 31.38 32.68
N GLU A 312 -12.04 32.08 32.83
CA GLU A 312 -10.78 31.53 33.33
C GLU A 312 -10.57 31.93 34.78
N LEU A 313 -10.08 31.03 35.61
CA LEU A 313 -9.75 31.26 36.99
C LEU A 313 -8.23 31.44 37.13
N SER A 314 -7.77 32.50 37.79
CA SER A 314 -6.36 32.68 38.15
C SER A 314 -6.17 32.77 39.66
N LEU A 315 -5.12 32.10 40.12
CA LEU A 315 -4.68 32.15 41.52
C LEU A 315 -3.25 32.71 41.55
N GLY A 316 -3.00 33.66 42.44
CA GLY A 316 -1.70 34.27 42.61
C GLY A 316 -1.30 34.32 44.09
N LEU A 317 -0.01 34.11 44.35
CA LEU A 317 0.62 34.29 45.64
C LEU A 317 1.71 35.34 45.47
N PHE A 318 1.64 36.40 46.26
CA PHE A 318 2.58 37.53 46.18
C PHE A 318 3.20 37.81 47.53
N SER A 319 4.45 38.26 47.52
CA SER A 319 5.23 38.66 48.65
C SER A 319 5.80 40.05 48.31
N SER A 320 5.34 41.11 49.03
CA SER A 320 5.73 42.50 48.80
C SER A 320 6.37 43.12 50.00
N SER A 321 7.27 44.10 49.81
CA SER A 321 7.73 44.99 50.83
C SER A 321 6.83 46.24 50.92
N ILE A 322 6.79 46.83 52.07
CA ILE A 322 6.25 48.19 52.29
C ILE A 322 7.33 48.89 53.07
N THR A 323 8.14 49.71 52.36
CA THR A 323 9.31 50.38 52.99
C THR A 323 8.86 51.73 53.54
N GLY A 324 9.13 52.03 54.82
CA GLY A 324 8.76 53.28 55.44
C GLY A 324 8.05 53.13 56.78
N ILE A 325 7.45 54.20 57.26
CA ILE A 325 6.69 54.23 58.54
C ILE A 325 5.28 53.68 58.25
N GLY A 326 4.88 52.67 59.00
CA GLY A 326 3.54 52.06 58.91
C GLY A 326 2.50 52.85 59.67
N ALA A 327 1.22 52.44 59.58
CA ALA A 327 0.10 53.01 60.27
C ALA A 327 0.19 52.83 61.81
N ASP A 328 1.11 52.04 62.31
CA ASP A 328 1.43 51.73 63.68
C ASP A 328 2.66 52.53 64.19
N ASP A 329 3.07 53.55 63.45
CA ASP A 329 4.25 54.41 63.67
C ASP A 329 5.59 53.66 63.76
N LYS A 330 5.64 52.41 63.25
CA LYS A 330 6.86 51.62 63.14
C LYS A 330 7.47 51.70 61.76
N TYR A 331 8.81 51.80 61.72
CA TYR A 331 9.54 51.74 60.45
C TYR A 331 9.67 50.27 59.96
N TYR A 332 9.27 50.02 58.74
CA TYR A 332 9.41 48.78 58.05
C TYR A 332 10.50 48.87 56.96
N SER A 333 11.46 47.99 57.03
CA SER A 333 12.50 47.86 55.95
C SER A 333 12.04 47.02 54.83
N SER A 334 12.70 47.12 53.69
CA SER A 334 12.46 46.25 52.48
C SER A 334 12.62 44.75 52.75
N ALA A 335 13.31 44.35 53.83
CA ALA A 335 13.47 42.96 54.27
C ALA A 335 12.17 42.39 54.89
N ARG A 336 11.27 43.23 55.41
CA ARG A 336 9.98 42.77 55.94
C ARG A 336 9.01 42.49 54.80
N ARG A 337 8.51 41.21 54.70
CA ARG A 337 7.65 40.76 53.62
C ARG A 337 6.20 40.60 54.06
N PHE A 338 5.28 41.11 53.22
CA PHE A 338 3.84 41.03 53.44
C PHE A 338 3.31 40.05 52.36
N GLN A 339 2.56 39.05 52.80
CA GLN A 339 2.03 38.01 51.93
C GLN A 339 0.60 38.37 51.53
N SER A 340 0.28 38.17 50.24
CA SER A 340 -1.08 38.34 49.75
C SER A 340 -1.46 37.21 48.78
N VAL A 341 -2.74 36.83 48.77
CA VAL A 341 -3.35 35.88 47.84
C VAL A 341 -4.22 36.71 46.89
N GLN A 342 -4.07 36.44 45.62
CA GLN A 342 -4.89 37.02 44.55
C GLN A 342 -5.75 35.96 43.90
N VAL A 343 -7.05 36.24 43.75
CA VAL A 343 -7.96 35.44 42.92
C VAL A 343 -8.44 36.34 41.80
N GLY A 344 -8.30 35.86 40.54
CA GLY A 344 -8.76 36.58 39.36
C GLY A 344 -9.76 35.73 38.58
N LEU A 345 -10.70 36.40 37.95
CA LEU A 345 -11.67 35.80 37.03
C LEU A 345 -11.57 36.51 35.68
N GLY A 346 -11.06 35.79 34.67
CA GLY A 346 -10.98 36.26 33.27
C GLY A 346 -12.29 35.99 32.57
N ILE A 347 -12.96 37.04 32.08
CA ILE A 347 -14.23 36.90 31.34
C ILE A 347 -14.02 37.39 29.92
N PRO A 348 -14.41 36.60 28.87
CA PRO A 348 -14.24 36.96 27.46
C PRO A 348 -15.27 38.03 27.02
N VAL A 349 -14.98 39.32 27.35
CA VAL A 349 -15.87 40.44 27.01
C VAL A 349 -16.00 40.62 25.47
N PHE A 350 -14.93 40.49 24.74
CA PHE A 350 -14.88 40.63 23.29
C PHE A 350 -15.02 39.26 22.57
N ALA A 351 -16.22 38.70 22.65
CA ALA A 351 -16.50 37.34 22.15
C ALA A 351 -16.87 37.25 20.66
N LYS A 352 -16.80 38.35 19.87
CA LYS A 352 -17.25 38.37 18.46
C LYS A 352 -16.51 37.35 17.61
N ALA A 353 -15.19 37.25 17.72
CA ALA A 353 -14.36 36.31 17.00
C ALA A 353 -14.67 34.85 17.37
N GLN A 354 -14.87 34.58 18.68
CA GLN A 354 -15.23 33.24 19.16
C GLN A 354 -16.64 32.81 18.69
N LYS A 355 -17.60 33.74 18.70
CA LYS A 355 -18.95 33.49 18.15
C LYS A 355 -18.89 33.19 16.62
N ALA A 356 -18.03 33.89 15.89
CA ALA A 356 -17.82 33.60 14.48
C ALA A 356 -17.27 32.16 14.25
N LYS A 357 -16.30 31.70 15.07
CA LYS A 357 -15.78 30.32 15.01
C LYS A 357 -16.88 29.29 15.31
N ILE A 358 -17.72 29.54 16.31
CA ILE A 358 -18.86 28.66 16.65
C ILE A 358 -19.85 28.59 15.47
N ASN A 359 -20.17 29.73 14.86
CA ASN A 359 -21.09 29.76 13.72
C ASN A 359 -20.48 29.04 12.51
N SER A 360 -19.18 29.21 12.23
CA SER A 360 -18.49 28.46 11.18
C SER A 360 -18.52 26.95 11.44
N ALA A 361 -18.30 26.52 12.69
CA ALA A 361 -18.41 25.12 13.05
C ALA A 361 -19.82 24.54 12.88
N LYS A 362 -20.88 25.35 13.15
CA LYS A 362 -22.27 24.97 12.87
C LYS A 362 -22.53 24.77 11.36
N PHE A 363 -21.97 25.63 10.49
CA PHE A 363 -22.03 25.42 9.05
C PHE A 363 -21.25 24.18 8.62
N SER A 364 -20.10 23.91 9.23
CA SER A 364 -19.33 22.68 8.98
C SER A 364 -20.16 21.42 9.32
N LYS A 365 -21.10 21.50 10.28
CA LYS A 365 -22.04 20.40 10.55
C LYS A 365 -22.93 20.11 9.35
N GLN A 366 -23.54 21.13 8.74
CA GLN A 366 -24.36 20.97 7.53
C GLN A 366 -23.54 20.36 6.38
N VAL A 367 -22.27 20.75 6.23
CA VAL A 367 -21.35 20.15 5.25
C VAL A 367 -21.12 18.66 5.55
N ALA A 368 -20.91 18.29 6.82
CA ALA A 368 -20.69 16.89 7.22
C ALA A 368 -21.95 16.02 7.01
N GLU A 369 -23.13 16.55 7.35
CA GLU A 369 -24.44 15.90 7.11
C GLU A 369 -24.66 15.64 5.61
N ASN A 370 -24.42 16.66 4.76
CA ASN A 370 -24.53 16.50 3.31
C ASN A 370 -23.50 15.51 2.76
N GLN A 371 -22.26 15.51 3.29
CA GLN A 371 -21.23 14.55 2.90
C GLN A 371 -21.62 13.11 3.28
N LEU A 372 -22.28 12.90 4.41
CA LEU A 372 -22.83 11.59 4.79
C LEU A 372 -23.92 11.14 3.81
N ALA A 373 -24.84 12.04 3.43
CA ALA A 373 -25.87 11.75 2.44
C ALA A 373 -25.27 11.38 1.07
N ILE A 374 -24.26 12.12 0.61
CA ILE A 374 -23.53 11.81 -0.63
C ILE A 374 -22.86 10.43 -0.51
N SER A 375 -22.19 10.13 0.60
CA SER A 375 -21.51 8.86 0.80
C SER A 375 -22.48 7.67 0.75
N LEU A 376 -23.66 7.80 1.35
CA LEU A 376 -24.74 6.81 1.29
C LEU A 376 -25.23 6.59 -0.14
N GLN A 377 -25.52 7.67 -0.86
CA GLN A 377 -26.00 7.62 -2.24
C GLN A 377 -24.97 6.96 -3.17
N VAL A 378 -23.70 7.37 -3.07
CA VAL A 378 -22.61 6.83 -3.89
C VAL A 378 -22.40 5.33 -3.58
N LEU A 379 -22.37 4.95 -2.30
CA LEU A 379 -22.20 3.56 -1.90
C LEU A 379 -23.35 2.69 -2.42
N GLN A 380 -24.59 3.15 -2.27
CA GLN A 380 -25.77 2.45 -2.77
C GLN A 380 -25.75 2.29 -4.29
N SER A 381 -25.42 3.37 -5.02
CA SER A 381 -25.30 3.34 -6.48
C SER A 381 -24.23 2.36 -6.95
N ASN A 382 -23.05 2.37 -6.32
CA ASN A 382 -21.96 1.47 -6.66
C ASN A 382 -22.30 0.00 -6.35
N TYR A 383 -23.00 -0.27 -5.24
CA TYR A 383 -23.49 -1.62 -4.93
C TYR A 383 -24.47 -2.13 -5.97
N GLN A 384 -25.47 -1.31 -6.38
CA GLN A 384 -26.43 -1.68 -7.42
C GLN A 384 -25.75 -1.93 -8.77
N LYS A 385 -24.76 -1.09 -9.12
CA LYS A 385 -23.92 -1.31 -10.31
C LYS A 385 -23.21 -2.64 -10.26
N ALA A 386 -22.57 -2.98 -9.13
CA ALA A 386 -21.87 -4.23 -8.96
C ALA A 386 -22.81 -5.45 -9.05
N LEU A 387 -24.02 -5.36 -8.48
CA LEU A 387 -25.05 -6.40 -8.61
C LEU A 387 -25.49 -6.62 -10.08
N THR A 388 -25.71 -5.53 -10.81
CA THR A 388 -26.09 -5.60 -12.21
C THR A 388 -24.99 -6.23 -13.05
N GLN A 389 -23.73 -5.83 -12.84
CA GLN A 389 -22.57 -6.41 -13.52
C GLN A 389 -22.39 -7.89 -13.19
N TYR A 390 -22.56 -8.27 -11.92
CA TYR A 390 -22.53 -9.68 -11.52
C TYR A 390 -23.60 -10.50 -12.23
N GLY A 391 -24.84 -10.02 -12.32
CA GLY A 391 -25.92 -10.68 -13.06
C GLY A 391 -25.55 -10.93 -14.52
N GLN A 392 -25.10 -9.87 -15.20
CA GLN A 392 -24.68 -9.91 -16.61
C GLN A 392 -23.54 -10.93 -16.84
N TYR A 393 -22.47 -10.86 -16.04
CA TYR A 393 -21.32 -11.74 -16.24
C TYR A 393 -21.60 -13.19 -15.85
N ARG A 394 -22.45 -13.41 -14.86
CA ARG A 394 -22.92 -14.76 -14.50
C ARG A 394 -23.69 -15.42 -15.64
N GLU A 395 -24.56 -14.68 -16.32
CA GLU A 395 -25.29 -15.18 -17.49
C GLU A 395 -24.33 -15.52 -18.64
N ALA A 396 -23.34 -14.64 -18.91
CA ALA A 396 -22.33 -14.89 -19.93
C ALA A 396 -21.51 -16.15 -19.61
N VAL A 397 -20.99 -16.30 -18.39
CA VAL A 397 -20.23 -17.49 -17.97
C VAL A 397 -21.09 -18.75 -18.09
N ASN A 398 -22.35 -18.71 -17.65
CA ASN A 398 -23.26 -19.84 -17.77
C ASN A 398 -23.47 -20.27 -19.23
N TYR A 399 -23.61 -19.31 -20.16
CA TYR A 399 -23.69 -19.61 -21.60
C TYR A 399 -22.40 -20.28 -22.11
N PHE A 400 -21.24 -19.73 -21.75
CA PHE A 400 -19.96 -20.30 -22.17
C PHE A 400 -19.78 -21.73 -21.65
N GLU A 401 -20.03 -21.98 -20.36
CA GLU A 401 -19.83 -23.30 -19.73
C GLU A 401 -20.80 -24.36 -20.25
N ASN A 402 -22.06 -23.98 -20.44
CA ASN A 402 -23.08 -24.95 -20.84
C ASN A 402 -23.10 -25.22 -22.34
N THR A 403 -22.70 -24.28 -23.18
CA THR A 403 -22.86 -24.35 -24.63
C THR A 403 -21.57 -24.06 -25.39
N ALA A 404 -21.03 -22.86 -25.31
CA ALA A 404 -20.03 -22.35 -26.26
C ALA A 404 -18.70 -23.10 -26.17
N VAL A 405 -18.18 -23.38 -24.95
CA VAL A 405 -16.90 -24.09 -24.74
C VAL A 405 -17.00 -25.57 -25.19
N LYS A 406 -18.15 -26.22 -24.97
CA LYS A 406 -18.38 -27.58 -25.43
C LYS A 406 -18.37 -27.63 -26.96
N ASN A 407 -19.09 -26.70 -27.60
CA ASN A 407 -19.10 -26.58 -29.05
C ASN A 407 -17.70 -26.27 -29.62
N ALA A 408 -16.96 -25.34 -29.01
CA ALA A 408 -15.60 -25.04 -29.41
C ALA A 408 -14.66 -26.24 -29.30
N THR A 409 -14.81 -27.07 -28.30
CA THR A 409 -14.04 -28.32 -28.14
C THR A 409 -14.37 -29.30 -29.25
N THR A 410 -15.65 -29.53 -29.54
CA THR A 410 -16.12 -30.39 -30.65
C THR A 410 -15.61 -29.88 -32.00
N ILE A 411 -15.64 -28.55 -32.23
CA ILE A 411 -15.11 -27.94 -33.46
C ILE A 411 -13.62 -28.24 -33.60
N ILE A 412 -12.81 -28.02 -32.55
CA ILE A 412 -11.36 -28.29 -32.60
C ILE A 412 -11.08 -29.78 -32.94
N GLU A 413 -11.73 -30.68 -32.22
CA GLU A 413 -11.51 -32.12 -32.41
C GLU A 413 -11.94 -32.58 -33.83
N THR A 414 -13.11 -32.13 -34.29
CA THR A 414 -13.65 -32.52 -35.61
C THR A 414 -12.84 -31.90 -36.74
N ALA A 415 -12.52 -30.59 -36.65
CA ALA A 415 -11.71 -29.91 -37.64
C ALA A 415 -10.32 -30.55 -37.79
N ASN A 416 -9.68 -30.95 -36.69
CA ASN A 416 -8.39 -31.64 -36.73
C ASN A 416 -8.50 -33.01 -37.41
N LYS A 417 -9.54 -33.79 -37.12
CA LYS A 417 -9.78 -35.10 -37.76
C LYS A 417 -10.04 -34.94 -39.26
N GLN A 418 -10.93 -34.04 -39.65
CA GLN A 418 -11.30 -33.80 -41.05
C GLN A 418 -10.15 -33.22 -41.87
N PHE A 419 -9.35 -32.32 -41.32
CA PHE A 419 -8.16 -31.79 -41.97
C PHE A 419 -7.10 -32.88 -42.18
N ASN A 420 -6.90 -33.77 -41.20
CA ASN A 420 -5.96 -34.90 -41.33
C ASN A 420 -6.40 -35.94 -42.37
N SER A 421 -7.70 -36.12 -42.58
CA SER A 421 -8.25 -37.01 -43.62
C SER A 421 -8.46 -36.33 -44.99
N GLY A 422 -8.13 -35.05 -45.13
CA GLY A 422 -8.28 -34.30 -46.37
C GLY A 422 -9.73 -33.91 -46.72
N LEU A 423 -10.67 -34.02 -45.78
CA LEU A 423 -12.09 -33.69 -46.00
C LEU A 423 -12.36 -32.19 -45.98
N ILE A 424 -11.51 -31.41 -45.28
CA ILE A 424 -11.55 -29.93 -45.31
C ILE A 424 -10.18 -29.38 -45.71
N ASN A 425 -10.19 -28.23 -46.36
CA ASN A 425 -8.95 -27.54 -46.74
C ASN A 425 -8.33 -26.76 -45.57
N TYR A 426 -7.12 -26.19 -45.82
CA TYR A 426 -6.40 -25.47 -44.78
C TYR A 426 -7.12 -24.20 -44.30
N LEU A 427 -7.83 -23.51 -45.19
CA LEU A 427 -8.54 -22.27 -44.86
C LEU A 427 -9.74 -22.55 -43.95
N GLU A 428 -10.51 -23.61 -44.29
CA GLU A 428 -11.64 -24.05 -43.47
C GLU A 428 -11.15 -24.49 -42.08
N TRP A 429 -10.10 -25.28 -42.00
CA TRP A 429 -9.49 -25.68 -40.74
C TRP A 429 -9.04 -24.46 -39.93
N PHE A 430 -8.31 -23.54 -40.55
CA PHE A 430 -7.82 -22.31 -39.91
C PHE A 430 -8.96 -21.48 -39.35
N MET A 431 -10.02 -21.24 -40.11
CA MET A 431 -11.20 -20.49 -39.67
C MET A 431 -11.88 -21.13 -38.47
N LEU A 432 -12.10 -22.47 -38.51
CA LEU A 432 -12.74 -23.22 -37.44
C LEU A 432 -11.90 -23.23 -36.15
N ILE A 433 -10.60 -23.40 -36.27
CA ILE A 433 -9.69 -23.37 -35.11
C ILE A 433 -9.62 -21.98 -34.49
N ASN A 434 -9.51 -20.93 -35.30
CA ASN A 434 -9.53 -19.57 -34.82
C ASN A 434 -10.85 -19.23 -34.11
N GLN A 435 -11.99 -19.57 -34.69
CA GLN A 435 -13.30 -19.38 -34.06
C GLN A 435 -13.38 -20.09 -32.70
N ALA A 436 -12.98 -21.33 -32.63
CA ALA A 436 -13.04 -22.11 -31.39
C ALA A 436 -12.06 -21.60 -30.32
N THR A 437 -10.87 -21.16 -30.73
CA THR A 437 -9.89 -20.56 -29.83
C THR A 437 -10.37 -19.21 -29.28
N THR A 438 -11.01 -18.40 -30.15
CA THR A 438 -11.65 -17.13 -29.72
C THR A 438 -12.72 -17.38 -28.65
N VAL A 439 -13.61 -18.38 -28.86
CA VAL A 439 -14.64 -18.75 -27.87
C VAL A 439 -14.01 -19.13 -26.52
N LYS A 440 -12.92 -19.92 -26.51
CA LYS A 440 -12.22 -20.27 -25.26
C LYS A 440 -11.57 -19.05 -24.60
N ASN A 441 -11.03 -18.14 -25.41
CA ASN A 441 -10.46 -16.88 -24.93
C ASN A 441 -11.54 -15.99 -24.28
N ASP A 442 -12.69 -15.85 -24.92
CA ASP A 442 -13.82 -15.05 -24.43
C ASP A 442 -14.42 -15.62 -23.14
N TYR A 443 -14.41 -16.97 -23.01
CA TYR A 443 -14.76 -17.63 -21.75
C TYR A 443 -13.84 -17.21 -20.59
N ILE A 444 -12.51 -17.25 -20.81
CA ILE A 444 -11.54 -16.84 -19.79
C ILE A 444 -11.76 -15.37 -19.41
N ASP A 445 -12.05 -14.50 -20.39
CA ASP A 445 -12.38 -13.09 -20.16
C ASP A 445 -13.70 -12.92 -19.39
N ALA A 446 -14.72 -13.71 -19.72
CA ALA A 446 -16.00 -13.70 -19.00
C ALA A 446 -15.84 -14.11 -17.53
N VAL A 447 -15.05 -15.16 -17.23
CA VAL A 447 -14.76 -15.60 -15.86
C VAL A 447 -13.98 -14.54 -15.11
N ARG A 448 -12.99 -13.88 -15.73
CA ARG A 448 -12.28 -12.73 -15.12
C ARG A 448 -13.26 -11.63 -14.72
N ASN A 449 -14.15 -11.22 -15.61
CA ASN A 449 -15.11 -10.15 -15.38
C ASN A 449 -16.11 -10.55 -14.28
N LEU A 450 -16.55 -11.81 -14.25
CA LEU A 450 -17.36 -12.35 -13.17
C LEU A 450 -16.63 -12.28 -11.81
N ASN A 451 -15.39 -12.76 -11.77
CA ASN A 451 -14.58 -12.72 -10.56
C ASN A 451 -14.41 -11.30 -10.04
N GLU A 452 -14.08 -10.34 -10.91
CA GLU A 452 -13.93 -8.94 -10.52
C GLU A 452 -15.24 -8.36 -9.96
N SER A 453 -16.40 -8.67 -10.58
CA SER A 453 -17.70 -8.24 -10.05
C SER A 453 -18.02 -8.85 -8.68
N ILE A 454 -17.61 -10.10 -8.44
CA ILE A 454 -17.75 -10.78 -7.14
C ILE A 454 -16.83 -10.11 -6.10
N ILE A 455 -15.58 -9.80 -6.46
CA ILE A 455 -14.63 -9.12 -5.58
C ILE A 455 -15.17 -7.74 -5.19
N GLN A 456 -15.76 -7.00 -6.12
CA GLN A 456 -16.43 -5.73 -5.85
C GLN A 456 -17.65 -5.91 -4.92
N LEU A 457 -18.48 -6.93 -5.12
CA LEU A 457 -19.60 -7.24 -4.22
C LEU A 457 -19.14 -7.58 -2.82
N ASN A 458 -18.09 -8.40 -2.68
CA ASN A 458 -17.50 -8.72 -1.37
C ASN A 458 -16.95 -7.49 -0.63
N TYR A 459 -16.66 -6.39 -1.33
CA TYR A 459 -16.30 -5.13 -0.70
C TYR A 459 -17.49 -4.49 0.02
N TYR A 460 -18.72 -4.68 -0.47
CA TYR A 460 -19.93 -4.14 0.16
C TYR A 460 -20.52 -5.10 1.21
N ASP A 461 -20.26 -6.39 1.06
CA ASP A 461 -20.64 -7.39 2.05
C ASP A 461 -19.67 -7.35 3.25
N ASN A 462 -20.16 -7.64 4.45
CA ASN A 462 -19.33 -7.71 5.65
C ASN A 462 -18.64 -9.09 5.81
N GLN A 463 -18.36 -9.76 4.66
CA GLN A 463 -17.69 -11.07 4.65
C GLN A 463 -16.19 -10.95 4.42
#